data_85189af3af0bd8f8c5ccca0cd96dcb40
#
_entry.id   85189af3af0bd8f8c5ccca0cd96dcb40
#
_cell.length_a   1.000
_cell.length_b   1.000
_cell.length_c   1.000
_cell.angle_alpha   90.00
_cell.angle_beta   90.00
_cell.angle_gamma   90.00
#
_symmetry.space_group_name_H-M   'P 1'
#
loop_
_entity.id
_entity.type
_entity.pdbx_description
1 polymer ?
#
loop_
_entity_poly.entity_id
_entity_poly.type
_entity_poly.pdbx_seq_one_letter_code
_entity_poly.pdbx_strand_id
1 'polypeptide(L)'
;MTFTAQSGSEKAHFSCDVDIRVPNPKVTRVDAREVASGETVTFNNTMEGLEPASFLEITSIPALNLEQRLSYLIRYPHGCGEQITSAVFPQLMLDRIMDLSEAQKVTAELHVKDVISRLRNYQVSNGGFSYWSNSNYVSDWVSTYITDFLIQAEQVGYRIPTSMKNSALDYLTKQANAWRRGDYYSEIEQSYRLYVLALAGKPNMAAMNRMKEDTYKN
;
A
#
# COMPACT_ATOMS: atom_id res chain seq x y z
N MET A 1 7.10 31.20 -15.48
CA MET A 1 8.45 31.51 -15.94
C MET A 1 8.47 31.47 -17.45
N THR A 2 9.00 32.52 -18.09
CA THR A 2 9.04 32.58 -19.56
C THR A 2 10.50 32.63 -20.03
N PHE A 3 10.85 31.77 -20.97
CA PHE A 3 12.17 31.72 -21.61
C PHE A 3 12.03 32.24 -23.03
N THR A 4 12.96 33.08 -23.45
CA THR A 4 13.04 33.61 -24.80
C THR A 4 14.39 33.30 -25.38
N ALA A 5 14.43 32.69 -26.55
CA ALA A 5 15.63 32.51 -27.35
C ALA A 5 15.53 33.35 -28.63
N GLN A 6 16.62 34.00 -29.02
CA GLN A 6 16.68 34.80 -30.26
C GLN A 6 17.94 34.45 -31.06
N SER A 7 17.76 34.23 -32.33
CA SER A 7 18.87 34.05 -33.27
C SER A 7 18.57 34.88 -34.53
N GLY A 8 19.36 35.95 -34.76
CA GLY A 8 19.07 36.93 -35.81
C GLY A 8 17.71 37.59 -35.63
N SER A 9 16.84 37.49 -36.64
CA SER A 9 15.46 37.98 -36.61
C SER A 9 14.45 37.03 -36.01
N GLU A 10 14.83 35.77 -35.81
CA GLU A 10 13.92 34.73 -35.30
C GLU A 10 13.89 34.74 -33.76
N LYS A 11 12.67 34.60 -33.19
CA LYS A 11 12.42 34.52 -31.77
C LYS A 11 11.56 33.32 -31.44
N ALA A 12 11.95 32.56 -30.42
CA ALA A 12 11.15 31.50 -29.84
C ALA A 12 10.85 31.79 -28.37
N HIS A 13 9.61 31.54 -27.95
CA HIS A 13 9.16 31.71 -26.58
C HIS A 13 8.68 30.37 -26.02
N PHE A 14 9.04 30.07 -24.78
CA PHE A 14 8.54 28.96 -24.00
C PHE A 14 8.11 29.47 -22.63
N SER A 15 6.87 29.18 -22.22
CA SER A 15 6.36 29.54 -20.90
C SER A 15 5.97 28.27 -20.16
N CYS A 16 6.40 28.17 -18.90
CA CYS A 16 5.99 27.13 -17.99
C CYS A 16 5.68 27.71 -16.60
N ASP A 17 4.72 27.10 -15.92
CA ASP A 17 4.46 27.41 -14.52
C ASP A 17 5.45 26.64 -13.66
N VAL A 18 6.07 27.35 -12.71
CA VAL A 18 7.02 26.79 -11.75
C VAL A 18 6.47 27.03 -10.37
N ASP A 19 6.30 25.96 -9.60
CA ASP A 19 5.88 26.06 -8.22
C ASP A 19 6.92 26.83 -7.38
N ILE A 20 6.46 27.85 -6.70
CA ILE A 20 7.27 28.55 -5.69
C ILE A 20 7.04 27.82 -4.37
N ARG A 21 8.06 27.12 -3.90
CA ARG A 21 8.02 26.44 -2.60
C ARG A 21 8.78 27.24 -1.56
N VAL A 22 8.28 27.22 -0.34
CA VAL A 22 8.98 27.75 0.83
C VAL A 22 10.26 26.91 1.01
N PRO A 23 11.46 27.51 0.99
CA PRO A 23 12.73 26.78 1.06
C PRO A 23 12.99 26.13 2.42
N ASN A 24 12.29 26.60 3.46
CA ASN A 24 12.47 26.08 4.81
C ASN A 24 11.65 24.80 5.02
N PRO A 25 12.25 23.78 5.64
CA PRO A 25 11.52 22.55 5.97
C PRO A 25 10.38 22.86 6.95
N LYS A 26 9.29 22.10 6.84
CA LYS A 26 8.21 22.14 7.83
C LYS A 26 8.78 21.75 9.19
N VAL A 27 8.62 22.63 10.18
CA VAL A 27 8.99 22.33 11.57
C VAL A 27 7.75 21.88 12.32
N THR A 28 7.81 20.73 12.97
CA THR A 28 6.77 20.22 13.84
C THR A 28 7.27 20.21 15.27
N ARG A 29 6.51 20.82 16.18
CA ARG A 29 6.77 20.76 17.62
C ARG A 29 5.67 19.92 18.27
N VAL A 30 6.07 18.95 19.10
CA VAL A 30 5.15 18.09 19.84
C VAL A 30 5.38 18.36 21.33
N ASP A 31 4.30 18.65 22.06
CA ASP A 31 4.28 18.73 23.53
C ASP A 31 3.29 17.65 23.99
N ALA A 32 3.76 16.67 24.75
CA ALA A 32 2.96 15.56 25.23
C ALA A 32 3.04 15.49 26.76
N ARG A 33 1.89 15.33 27.40
CA ARG A 33 1.79 15.23 28.88
C ARG A 33 0.77 14.18 29.27
N GLU A 34 1.06 13.48 30.33
CA GLU A 34 0.06 12.65 31.01
C GLU A 34 -0.78 13.55 31.92
N VAL A 35 -2.10 13.36 31.88
CA VAL A 35 -3.09 14.16 32.60
C VAL A 35 -3.91 13.23 33.50
N ALA A 36 -3.90 13.46 34.80
CA ALA A 36 -4.71 12.72 35.74
C ALA A 36 -6.20 13.12 35.67
N SER A 37 -7.08 12.24 36.15
CA SER A 37 -8.52 12.56 36.21
C SER A 37 -8.78 13.80 37.07
N GLY A 38 -9.47 14.77 36.50
CA GLY A 38 -9.79 16.07 37.16
C GLY A 38 -8.66 17.10 37.09
N GLU A 39 -7.55 16.82 36.47
CA GLU A 39 -6.45 17.78 36.26
C GLU A 39 -6.76 18.68 35.07
N THR A 40 -6.34 19.94 35.18
CA THR A 40 -6.42 20.95 34.11
C THR A 40 -5.01 21.21 33.58
N VAL A 41 -4.82 21.05 32.26
CA VAL A 41 -3.56 21.33 31.58
C VAL A 41 -3.74 22.46 30.60
N THR A 42 -2.81 23.43 30.63
CA THR A 42 -2.78 24.55 29.69
C THR A 42 -1.63 24.35 28.70
N PHE A 43 -1.94 24.37 27.42
CA PHE A 43 -0.96 24.39 26.34
C PHE A 43 -0.87 25.79 25.75
N ASN A 44 0.35 26.29 25.61
CA ASN A 44 0.60 27.60 24.99
C ASN A 44 1.17 27.33 23.58
N ASN A 45 0.44 27.74 22.55
CA ASN A 45 0.95 27.71 21.20
C ASN A 45 1.85 28.95 20.96
N THR A 46 3.16 28.70 20.90
CA THR A 46 4.18 29.75 20.66
C THR A 46 4.81 29.61 19.26
N MET A 47 4.20 28.86 18.36
CA MET A 47 4.76 28.70 17.00
C MET A 47 4.46 29.92 16.16
N GLU A 48 5.52 30.53 15.67
CA GLU A 48 5.47 31.63 14.69
C GLU A 48 5.76 31.04 13.29
N GLY A 49 4.99 31.42 12.29
CA GLY A 49 5.18 30.98 10.91
C GLY A 49 4.11 31.53 9.97
N LEU A 50 4.34 31.37 8.68
CA LEU A 50 3.43 31.83 7.63
C LEU A 50 2.07 31.06 7.64
N GLU A 51 2.09 29.79 8.03
CA GLU A 51 0.89 28.94 8.10
C GLU A 51 0.99 28.00 9.33
N PRO A 52 0.82 28.53 10.56
CA PRO A 52 0.81 27.70 11.75
C PRO A 52 -0.48 26.87 11.80
N ALA A 53 -0.34 25.56 11.88
CA ALA A 53 -1.43 24.65 12.18
C ALA A 53 -1.16 23.93 13.50
N SER A 54 -2.18 23.82 14.35
CA SER A 54 -2.07 23.14 15.63
C SER A 54 -3.23 22.18 15.79
N PHE A 55 -2.95 20.99 16.34
CA PHE A 55 -4.01 20.07 16.79
C PHE A 55 -3.73 19.58 18.20
N LEU A 56 -4.80 19.24 18.88
CA LEU A 56 -4.76 18.63 20.19
C LEU A 56 -5.29 17.18 20.02
N GLU A 57 -4.46 16.23 20.41
CA GLU A 57 -4.83 14.83 20.51
C GLU A 57 -4.99 14.44 21.98
N ILE A 58 -6.13 13.87 22.37
CA ILE A 58 -6.39 13.34 23.71
C ILE A 58 -6.63 11.85 23.57
N THR A 59 -5.80 11.04 24.23
CA THR A 59 -5.85 9.58 24.11
C THR A 59 -5.64 8.93 25.47
N SER A 60 -6.25 7.78 25.68
CA SER A 60 -6.04 6.92 26.87
C SER A 60 -4.87 5.92 26.72
N ILE A 61 -4.25 5.90 25.56
CA ILE A 61 -3.05 5.10 25.26
C ILE A 61 -1.89 6.04 24.95
N PRO A 62 -0.62 5.61 25.08
CA PRO A 62 0.52 6.45 24.72
C PRO A 62 0.37 7.02 23.32
N ALA A 63 0.62 8.32 23.17
CA ALA A 63 0.50 9.01 21.90
C ALA A 63 1.46 8.41 20.86
N LEU A 64 0.91 7.69 19.89
CA LEU A 64 1.69 7.04 18.84
C LEU A 64 1.93 7.97 17.63
N ASN A 65 1.37 9.19 17.65
CA ASN A 65 1.36 10.11 16.50
C ASN A 65 0.90 9.43 15.22
N LEU A 66 -0.13 8.56 15.35
CA LEU A 66 -0.59 7.70 14.27
C LEU A 66 -1.07 8.51 13.06
N GLU A 67 -1.80 9.59 13.29
CA GLU A 67 -2.35 10.42 12.20
C GLU A 67 -1.25 10.95 11.29
N GLN A 68 -0.20 11.54 11.84
CA GLN A 68 0.93 12.05 11.06
C GLN A 68 1.69 10.93 10.34
N ARG A 69 1.84 9.76 10.97
CA ARG A 69 2.53 8.60 10.37
C ARG A 69 1.68 7.92 9.31
N LEU A 70 0.39 7.76 9.57
CA LEU A 70 -0.54 7.09 8.64
C LEU A 70 -0.86 7.97 7.42
N SER A 71 -0.90 9.29 7.56
CA SER A 71 -1.05 10.19 6.40
C SER A 71 0.07 10.03 5.37
N TYR A 72 1.27 9.59 5.83
CA TYR A 72 2.39 9.28 4.95
C TYR A 72 2.14 8.07 4.03
N LEU A 73 1.18 7.22 4.37
CA LEU A 73 0.79 6.06 3.57
C LEU A 73 -0.04 6.46 2.33
N ILE A 74 -0.67 7.65 2.33
CA ILE A 74 -1.43 8.14 1.18
C ILE A 74 -0.48 8.83 0.20
N ARG A 75 0.33 8.04 -0.47
CA ARG A 75 1.25 8.51 -1.51
C ARG A 75 1.06 7.72 -2.79
N TYR A 76 1.38 8.36 -3.91
CA TYR A 76 1.27 7.71 -5.22
C TYR A 76 2.19 6.48 -5.31
N PRO A 77 1.67 5.32 -5.77
CA PRO A 77 2.41 4.08 -5.84
C PRO A 77 3.38 4.04 -7.03
N HIS A 78 4.67 3.97 -6.74
CA HIS A 78 5.74 3.81 -7.73
C HIS A 78 6.50 2.50 -7.51
N GLY A 79 7.10 1.95 -8.57
CA GLY A 79 8.06 0.86 -8.50
C GLY A 79 7.56 -0.46 -9.08
N CYS A 80 8.10 -1.56 -8.56
CA CYS A 80 7.74 -2.91 -9.00
C CYS A 80 6.37 -3.36 -8.47
N GLY A 81 5.89 -4.53 -8.91
CA GLY A 81 4.59 -5.08 -8.51
C GLY A 81 4.40 -5.18 -7.00
N GLU A 82 5.44 -5.59 -6.26
CA GLU A 82 5.41 -5.61 -4.80
C GLU A 82 5.31 -4.20 -4.21
N GLN A 83 6.12 -3.26 -4.69
CA GLN A 83 6.17 -1.89 -4.15
C GLN A 83 4.87 -1.12 -4.38
N ILE A 84 4.28 -1.21 -5.58
CA ILE A 84 3.00 -0.55 -5.87
C ILE A 84 1.87 -1.16 -5.05
N THR A 85 1.87 -2.47 -4.84
CA THR A 85 0.90 -3.16 -3.98
C THR A 85 1.07 -2.74 -2.53
N SER A 86 2.31 -2.75 -2.00
CA SER A 86 2.62 -2.33 -0.63
C SER A 86 2.25 -0.87 -0.34
N ALA A 87 2.31 0.00 -1.36
CA ALA A 87 1.92 1.40 -1.21
C ALA A 87 0.40 1.58 -1.05
N VAL A 88 -0.42 0.72 -1.69
CA VAL A 88 -1.88 0.87 -1.65
C VAL A 88 -2.59 -0.10 -0.71
N PHE A 89 -1.96 -1.18 -0.33
CA PHE A 89 -2.56 -2.17 0.57
C PHE A 89 -3.04 -1.55 1.89
N PRO A 90 -2.21 -0.76 2.61
CA PRO A 90 -2.67 -0.06 3.81
C PRO A 90 -3.84 0.90 3.53
N GLN A 91 -3.88 1.51 2.35
CA GLN A 91 -4.92 2.48 1.99
C GLN A 91 -6.33 1.88 1.96
N LEU A 92 -6.46 0.54 1.85
CA LEU A 92 -7.75 -0.16 1.95
C LEU A 92 -8.40 -0.02 3.34
N MET A 93 -7.61 0.25 4.38
CA MET A 93 -8.07 0.18 5.77
C MET A 93 -7.86 1.49 6.55
N LEU A 94 -7.29 2.53 5.92
CA LEU A 94 -6.94 3.77 6.62
C LEU A 94 -8.15 4.47 7.24
N ASP A 95 -9.30 4.45 6.56
CA ASP A 95 -10.55 5.04 7.04
C ASP A 95 -11.12 4.36 8.30
N ARG A 96 -10.65 3.15 8.64
CA ARG A 96 -11.01 2.42 9.86
C ARG A 96 -10.12 2.76 11.06
N ILE A 97 -8.99 3.39 10.81
CA ILE A 97 -7.94 3.61 11.81
C ILE A 97 -7.81 5.09 12.13
N MET A 98 -8.14 5.97 11.18
CA MET A 98 -8.02 7.41 11.31
C MET A 98 -9.12 8.14 10.54
N ASP A 99 -9.43 9.35 10.98
CA ASP A 99 -10.37 10.22 10.28
C ASP A 99 -9.69 10.85 9.05
N LEU A 100 -10.05 10.35 7.87
CA LEU A 100 -9.58 10.89 6.61
C LEU A 100 -10.47 12.05 6.14
N SER A 101 -9.85 13.13 5.68
CA SER A 101 -10.57 14.17 4.93
C SER A 101 -11.12 13.59 3.61
N GLU A 102 -12.16 14.20 3.06
CA GLU A 102 -12.74 13.76 1.77
C GLU A 102 -11.70 13.75 0.64
N ALA A 103 -10.79 14.73 0.62
CA ALA A 103 -9.70 14.77 -0.35
C ALA A 103 -8.73 13.57 -0.21
N GLN A 104 -8.42 13.15 1.03
CA GLN A 104 -7.60 11.98 1.29
C GLN A 104 -8.29 10.68 0.89
N LYS A 105 -9.60 10.53 1.18
CA LYS A 105 -10.39 9.37 0.75
C LYS A 105 -10.41 9.22 -0.76
N VAL A 106 -10.70 10.31 -1.47
CA VAL A 106 -10.70 10.32 -2.94
C VAL A 106 -9.32 9.96 -3.50
N THR A 107 -8.25 10.50 -2.91
CA THR A 107 -6.89 10.22 -3.33
C THR A 107 -6.53 8.74 -3.13
N ALA A 108 -6.82 8.18 -1.96
CA ALA A 108 -6.58 6.77 -1.66
C ALA A 108 -7.37 5.84 -2.61
N GLU A 109 -8.64 6.16 -2.88
CA GLU A 109 -9.46 5.40 -3.81
C GLU A 109 -8.89 5.41 -5.23
N LEU A 110 -8.43 6.57 -5.71
CA LEU A 110 -7.78 6.69 -7.02
C LEU A 110 -6.50 5.86 -7.10
N HIS A 111 -5.67 5.89 -6.06
CA HIS A 111 -4.44 5.09 -6.01
C HIS A 111 -4.72 3.59 -6.08
N VAL A 112 -5.70 3.10 -5.30
CA VAL A 112 -6.09 1.69 -5.31
C VAL A 112 -6.61 1.27 -6.68
N LYS A 113 -7.50 2.06 -7.30
CA LYS A 113 -8.04 1.78 -8.65
C LYS A 113 -6.95 1.77 -9.71
N ASP A 114 -6.01 2.72 -9.64
CA ASP A 114 -4.88 2.79 -10.56
C ASP A 114 -4.02 1.53 -10.47
N VAL A 115 -3.64 1.11 -9.25
CA VAL A 115 -2.85 -0.10 -9.05
C VAL A 115 -3.57 -1.35 -9.54
N ILE A 116 -4.86 -1.52 -9.23
CA ILE A 116 -5.65 -2.66 -9.74
C ILE A 116 -5.60 -2.70 -11.28
N SER A 117 -5.70 -1.55 -11.94
CA SER A 117 -5.61 -1.47 -13.40
C SER A 117 -4.22 -1.83 -13.92
N ARG A 118 -3.17 -1.32 -13.28
CA ARG A 118 -1.76 -1.57 -13.66
C ARG A 118 -1.33 -3.02 -13.46
N LEU A 119 -1.85 -3.70 -12.44
CA LEU A 119 -1.51 -5.09 -12.13
C LEU A 119 -1.79 -6.07 -13.29
N ARG A 120 -2.65 -5.71 -14.25
CA ARG A 120 -2.83 -6.48 -15.49
C ARG A 120 -1.53 -6.68 -16.26
N ASN A 121 -0.66 -5.67 -16.26
CA ASN A 121 0.62 -5.70 -16.97
C ASN A 121 1.70 -6.50 -16.22
N TYR A 122 1.43 -6.87 -14.98
CA TYR A 122 2.31 -7.70 -14.14
C TYR A 122 1.88 -9.17 -14.12
N GLN A 123 0.65 -9.45 -14.56
CA GLN A 123 0.16 -10.83 -14.63
C GLN A 123 0.74 -11.57 -15.84
N VAL A 124 1.34 -12.72 -15.58
CA VAL A 124 1.92 -13.60 -16.59
C VAL A 124 0.85 -14.57 -17.09
N SER A 125 1.06 -15.13 -18.27
CA SER A 125 0.10 -16.03 -18.95
C SER A 125 -0.32 -17.25 -18.13
N ASN A 126 0.51 -17.68 -17.18
CA ASN A 126 0.20 -18.80 -16.27
C ASN A 126 -0.67 -18.39 -15.06
N GLY A 127 -1.03 -17.11 -14.94
CA GLY A 127 -1.85 -16.54 -13.88
C GLY A 127 -1.08 -15.93 -12.70
N GLY A 128 0.19 -16.25 -12.52
CA GLY A 128 1.05 -15.63 -11.50
C GLY A 128 1.45 -14.20 -11.86
N PHE A 129 2.15 -13.53 -10.93
CA PHE A 129 2.62 -12.17 -11.13
C PHE A 129 4.14 -12.08 -11.13
N SER A 130 4.64 -11.11 -11.89
CA SER A 130 6.05 -10.75 -11.96
C SER A 130 6.35 -9.50 -11.12
N TYR A 131 7.62 -9.27 -10.77
CA TYR A 131 8.05 -8.00 -10.17
C TYR A 131 7.89 -6.82 -11.13
N TRP A 132 8.14 -7.02 -12.43
CA TRP A 132 8.17 -5.95 -13.42
C TRP A 132 7.08 -6.13 -14.47
N SER A 133 6.49 -5.01 -14.90
CA SER A 133 5.46 -5.04 -15.95
C SER A 133 5.99 -5.65 -17.24
N ASN A 134 5.14 -6.43 -17.92
CA ASN A 134 5.46 -7.13 -19.18
C ASN A 134 6.64 -8.12 -19.09
N SER A 135 7.02 -8.53 -17.89
CA SER A 135 8.00 -9.61 -17.68
C SER A 135 7.30 -10.96 -17.72
N ASN A 136 8.00 -11.97 -18.24
CA ASN A 136 7.55 -13.36 -18.21
C ASN A 136 8.05 -14.14 -16.97
N TYR A 137 8.80 -13.47 -16.09
CA TYR A 137 9.39 -14.09 -14.90
C TYR A 137 8.44 -14.00 -13.71
N VAL A 138 7.80 -15.11 -13.36
CA VAL A 138 6.87 -15.17 -12.24
C VAL A 138 7.62 -15.28 -10.91
N SER A 139 7.13 -14.58 -9.89
CA SER A 139 7.56 -14.74 -8.50
C SER A 139 6.41 -15.30 -7.67
N ASP A 140 6.65 -16.37 -6.93
CA ASP A 140 5.66 -17.00 -6.04
C ASP A 140 5.25 -16.07 -4.91
N TRP A 141 6.21 -15.36 -4.31
CA TRP A 141 5.97 -14.37 -3.29
C TRP A 141 5.06 -13.23 -3.80
N VAL A 142 5.45 -12.57 -4.89
CA VAL A 142 4.70 -11.45 -5.48
C VAL A 142 3.31 -11.90 -5.92
N SER A 143 3.20 -13.10 -6.49
CA SER A 143 1.90 -13.68 -6.90
C SER A 143 0.96 -13.85 -5.71
N THR A 144 1.46 -14.37 -4.60
CA THR A 144 0.67 -14.56 -3.38
C THR A 144 0.27 -13.22 -2.78
N TYR A 145 1.21 -12.28 -2.67
CA TYR A 145 1.00 -10.96 -2.09
C TYR A 145 0.01 -10.10 -2.88
N ILE A 146 0.15 -10.06 -4.21
CA ILE A 146 -0.80 -9.35 -5.07
C ILE A 146 -2.19 -10.00 -5.01
N THR A 147 -2.26 -11.33 -4.99
CA THR A 147 -3.56 -12.02 -4.90
C THR A 147 -4.27 -11.71 -3.58
N ASP A 148 -3.55 -11.67 -2.46
CA ASP A 148 -4.08 -11.24 -1.16
C ASP A 148 -4.67 -9.82 -1.24
N PHE A 149 -3.90 -8.87 -1.76
CA PHE A 149 -4.37 -7.51 -1.98
C PHE A 149 -5.66 -7.47 -2.82
N LEU A 150 -5.71 -8.20 -3.94
CA LEU A 150 -6.90 -8.21 -4.81
C LEU A 150 -8.14 -8.76 -4.09
N ILE A 151 -7.99 -9.81 -3.28
CA ILE A 151 -9.08 -10.39 -2.50
C ILE A 151 -9.58 -9.39 -1.46
N GLN A 152 -8.68 -8.77 -0.70
CA GLN A 152 -9.05 -7.81 0.34
C GLN A 152 -9.62 -6.53 -0.25
N ALA A 153 -9.11 -6.06 -1.39
CA ALA A 153 -9.69 -4.93 -2.11
C ALA A 153 -11.12 -5.22 -2.57
N GLU A 154 -11.41 -6.44 -3.06
CA GLU A 154 -12.76 -6.85 -3.42
C GLU A 154 -13.70 -6.87 -2.19
N GLN A 155 -13.22 -7.36 -1.04
CA GLN A 155 -13.99 -7.42 0.21
C GLN A 155 -14.41 -6.03 0.73
N VAL A 156 -13.59 -5.00 0.48
CA VAL A 156 -13.90 -3.61 0.83
C VAL A 156 -14.59 -2.84 -0.31
N GLY A 157 -15.03 -3.52 -1.37
CA GLY A 157 -15.90 -2.98 -2.40
C GLY A 157 -15.24 -2.53 -3.70
N TYR A 158 -13.93 -2.73 -3.88
CA TYR A 158 -13.29 -2.45 -5.16
C TYR A 158 -13.63 -3.50 -6.21
N ARG A 159 -13.79 -3.04 -7.44
CA ARG A 159 -14.08 -3.93 -8.58
C ARG A 159 -12.79 -4.58 -9.10
N ILE A 160 -12.67 -5.88 -8.91
CA ILE A 160 -11.54 -6.67 -9.42
C ILE A 160 -11.94 -7.40 -10.71
N PRO A 161 -11.11 -7.34 -11.79
CA PRO A 161 -11.37 -8.15 -12.99
C PRO A 161 -11.41 -9.64 -12.67
N THR A 162 -12.54 -10.27 -12.93
CA THR A 162 -12.79 -11.68 -12.58
C THR A 162 -11.77 -12.63 -13.20
N SER A 163 -11.38 -12.38 -14.45
CA SER A 163 -10.35 -13.18 -15.14
C SER A 163 -9.01 -13.10 -14.42
N MET A 164 -8.56 -11.90 -14.03
CA MET A 164 -7.30 -11.69 -13.33
C MET A 164 -7.29 -12.42 -11.99
N LYS A 165 -8.34 -12.27 -11.19
CA LYS A 165 -8.48 -12.94 -9.89
C LYS A 165 -8.50 -14.46 -10.04
N ASN A 166 -9.32 -14.99 -10.95
CA ASN A 166 -9.44 -16.43 -11.12
C ASN A 166 -8.11 -17.07 -11.60
N SER A 167 -7.45 -16.46 -12.58
CA SER A 167 -6.14 -16.96 -13.03
C SER A 167 -5.09 -16.94 -11.91
N ALA A 168 -5.10 -15.90 -11.06
CA ALA A 168 -4.20 -15.83 -9.90
C ALA A 168 -4.49 -16.95 -8.89
N LEU A 169 -5.76 -17.17 -8.55
CA LEU A 169 -6.16 -18.26 -7.63
C LEU A 169 -5.84 -19.66 -8.20
N ASP A 170 -6.01 -19.87 -9.49
CA ASP A 170 -5.65 -21.13 -10.15
C ASP A 170 -4.14 -21.36 -10.12
N TYR A 171 -3.34 -20.27 -10.33
CA TYR A 171 -1.89 -20.33 -10.16
C TYR A 171 -1.52 -20.71 -8.73
N LEU A 172 -2.04 -20.02 -7.71
CA LEU A 172 -1.76 -20.33 -6.31
C LEU A 172 -2.16 -21.76 -5.94
N THR A 173 -3.31 -22.23 -6.43
CA THR A 173 -3.76 -23.62 -6.21
C THR A 173 -2.78 -24.64 -6.80
N LYS A 174 -2.30 -24.38 -8.02
CA LYS A 174 -1.30 -25.22 -8.68
C LYS A 174 0.01 -25.26 -7.88
N GLN A 175 0.51 -24.11 -7.44
CA GLN A 175 1.73 -24.03 -6.65
C GLN A 175 1.56 -24.69 -5.27
N ALA A 176 0.40 -24.51 -4.62
CA ALA A 176 0.10 -25.19 -3.35
C ALA A 176 0.12 -26.72 -3.48
N ASN A 177 -0.39 -27.24 -4.58
CA ASN A 177 -0.38 -28.69 -4.87
C ASN A 177 1.01 -29.23 -5.23
N ALA A 178 1.82 -28.43 -5.90
CA ALA A 178 3.17 -28.80 -6.33
C ALA A 178 4.21 -28.69 -5.20
N TRP A 179 3.91 -27.93 -4.16
CA TRP A 179 4.85 -27.68 -3.06
C TRP A 179 5.37 -28.96 -2.40
N ARG A 180 6.65 -28.95 -2.11
CA ARG A 180 7.36 -29.95 -1.31
C ARG A 180 8.14 -29.19 -0.23
N ARG A 181 8.32 -29.83 0.91
CA ARG A 181 9.12 -29.25 1.99
C ARG A 181 10.52 -28.92 1.46
N GLY A 182 10.95 -27.71 1.71
CA GLY A 182 12.23 -27.17 1.31
C GLY A 182 12.92 -26.46 2.48
N ASP A 183 13.42 -25.27 2.21
CA ASP A 183 13.96 -24.39 3.22
C ASP A 183 12.84 -23.61 3.96
N TYR A 184 13.26 -22.84 4.96
CA TYR A 184 12.38 -21.99 5.76
C TYR A 184 11.54 -21.01 4.92
N TYR A 185 12.10 -20.43 3.86
CA TYR A 185 11.39 -19.50 3.00
C TYR A 185 10.27 -20.19 2.21
N SER A 186 10.53 -21.41 1.75
CA SER A 186 9.54 -22.24 1.06
C SER A 186 8.34 -22.55 1.95
N GLU A 187 8.57 -22.78 3.25
CA GLU A 187 7.51 -23.03 4.23
C GLU A 187 6.67 -21.76 4.51
N ILE A 188 7.29 -20.59 4.61
CA ILE A 188 6.60 -19.31 4.77
C ILE A 188 5.73 -19.01 3.54
N GLU A 189 6.29 -19.14 2.35
CA GLU A 189 5.54 -18.90 1.10
C GLU A 189 4.35 -19.85 0.97
N GLN A 190 4.52 -21.11 1.32
CA GLN A 190 3.43 -22.08 1.29
C GLN A 190 2.34 -21.76 2.32
N SER A 191 2.73 -21.39 3.54
CA SER A 191 1.78 -21.00 4.59
C SER A 191 0.94 -19.80 4.15
N TYR A 192 1.60 -18.79 3.60
CA TYR A 192 0.93 -17.58 3.13
C TYR A 192 0.02 -17.88 1.93
N ARG A 193 0.46 -18.69 0.99
CA ARG A 193 -0.35 -19.14 -0.15
C ARG A 193 -1.62 -19.86 0.29
N LEU A 194 -1.50 -20.78 1.24
CA LEU A 194 -2.65 -21.51 1.80
C LEU A 194 -3.62 -20.59 2.54
N TYR A 195 -3.10 -19.61 3.28
CA TYR A 195 -3.90 -18.57 3.92
C TYR A 195 -4.70 -17.76 2.89
N VAL A 196 -4.06 -17.28 1.83
CA VAL A 196 -4.72 -16.49 0.78
C VAL A 196 -5.80 -17.29 0.05
N LEU A 197 -5.55 -18.57 -0.24
CA LEU A 197 -6.57 -19.46 -0.81
C LEU A 197 -7.76 -19.64 0.12
N ALA A 198 -7.52 -19.79 1.42
CA ALA A 198 -8.60 -19.88 2.41
C ALA A 198 -9.40 -18.58 2.52
N LEU A 199 -8.71 -17.43 2.53
CA LEU A 199 -9.32 -16.09 2.52
C LEU A 199 -10.23 -15.87 1.31
N ALA A 200 -9.86 -16.43 0.16
CA ALA A 200 -10.65 -16.41 -1.08
C ALA A 200 -11.84 -17.39 -1.08
N GLY A 201 -12.09 -18.12 0.02
CA GLY A 201 -13.13 -19.15 0.09
C GLY A 201 -12.79 -20.42 -0.69
N LYS A 202 -11.52 -20.63 -1.06
CA LYS A 202 -11.02 -21.83 -1.78
C LYS A 202 -9.93 -22.57 -0.98
N PRO A 203 -10.20 -23.01 0.26
CA PRO A 203 -9.20 -23.66 1.10
C PRO A 203 -8.71 -24.96 0.45
N ASN A 204 -7.39 -25.14 0.36
CA ASN A 204 -6.77 -26.35 -0.17
C ASN A 204 -6.43 -27.32 0.98
N MET A 205 -7.42 -28.05 1.47
CA MET A 205 -7.29 -28.95 2.62
C MET A 205 -6.22 -30.04 2.42
N ALA A 206 -6.08 -30.56 1.20
CA ALA A 206 -5.05 -31.58 0.91
C ALA A 206 -3.63 -31.02 1.08
N ALA A 207 -3.38 -29.80 0.57
CA ALA A 207 -2.09 -29.16 0.71
C ALA A 207 -1.82 -28.71 2.17
N MET A 208 -2.85 -28.25 2.90
CA MET A 208 -2.76 -27.91 4.34
C MET A 208 -2.39 -29.15 5.17
N ASN A 209 -3.07 -30.28 4.97
CA ASN A 209 -2.78 -31.51 5.68
C ASN A 209 -1.36 -32.03 5.39
N ARG A 210 -0.94 -32.02 4.12
CA ARG A 210 0.41 -32.39 3.73
C ARG A 210 1.46 -31.50 4.43
N MET A 211 1.29 -30.20 4.39
CA MET A 211 2.21 -29.28 5.06
C MET A 211 2.28 -29.54 6.57
N LYS A 212 1.12 -29.73 7.21
CA LYS A 212 1.06 -30.09 8.63
C LYS A 212 1.83 -31.38 8.94
N GLU A 213 1.60 -32.45 8.16
CA GLU A 213 2.28 -33.74 8.34
C GLU A 213 3.80 -33.61 8.15
N ASP A 214 4.24 -32.84 7.15
CA ASP A 214 5.66 -32.64 6.87
C ASP A 214 6.35 -31.80 7.95
N THR A 215 5.64 -30.88 8.60
CA THR A 215 6.17 -30.06 9.69
C THR A 215 6.27 -30.80 11.02
N TYR A 216 5.36 -31.75 11.30
CA TYR A 216 5.33 -32.48 12.57
C TYR A 216 6.12 -33.81 12.55
N LYS A 217 6.70 -34.20 11.42
CA LYS A 217 7.50 -35.43 11.30
C LYS A 217 8.97 -35.30 11.78
N ASN A 218 9.33 -34.17 12.42
CA ASN A 218 10.68 -33.96 12.98
C ASN A 218 10.63 -33.77 14.48
#